data_b274f961aae3f17abb23e312008e1417
#
_entry.id   b274f961aae3f17abb23e312008e1417
#
_cell.length_a   1.000
_cell.length_b   1.000
_cell.length_c   1.000
_cell.angle_alpha   90.00
_cell.angle_beta   90.00
_cell.angle_gamma   90.00
#
_symmetry.space_group_name_H-M   'P 1'
#
loop_
_entity.id
_entity.type
_entity.pdbx_description
1 polymer ?
#
loop_
_entity_poly.entity_id
_entity_poly.type
_entity_poly.pdbx_seq_one_letter_code
_entity_poly.pdbx_strand_id
1 'polypeptide(L)'
;NSEGVIDHDVIRKVASEIANLLQNYRVVLVSSGAVGSGKLHIKNYKGTLTERKAAAAVGNPKLIQLYQQYFSPFNIPVAQALCERHHFSSRSQFLQLKDTFACFWENDIVPIVNENDLVSNVELKFSDNDELATLMAVGFDADTLIICTSVGGFMDDNNQIIPLVKKVDSTILGFVKTGKSTLGLGGMTSKLTFTRLATSLGIKVIIGGLNSDTPFADALTGKNGTTFLPQPSNLKARQKWLASGSITLGSITVDKGAAKALLQRK
;
A
#
# COMPACT_ATOMS: atom_id res chain seq x y z
N ASN A 1 11.64 0.26 13.13
CA ASN A 1 12.91 -0.45 13.26
C ASN A 1 12.67 -1.87 13.81
N SER A 2 13.72 -2.70 13.87
CA SER A 2 13.66 -4.12 14.29
C SER A 2 13.12 -4.32 15.72
N GLU A 3 13.17 -3.32 16.56
CA GLU A 3 12.71 -3.37 17.96
C GLU A 3 11.23 -3.01 18.14
N GLY A 4 10.55 -2.61 17.06
CA GLY A 4 9.14 -2.20 17.10
C GLY A 4 8.92 -0.82 17.70
N VAL A 5 9.97 -0.02 17.82
CA VAL A 5 9.88 1.40 18.20
C VAL A 5 9.59 2.20 16.93
N ILE A 6 8.60 3.09 17.00
CA ILE A 6 8.30 4.00 15.91
C ILE A 6 9.49 4.96 15.72
N ASP A 7 9.91 5.11 14.48
CA ASP A 7 10.94 6.06 14.11
C ASP A 7 10.29 7.45 13.93
N HIS A 8 10.52 8.31 14.88
CA HIS A 8 9.96 9.66 14.90
C HIS A 8 10.50 10.53 13.75
N ASP A 9 11.76 10.34 13.34
CA ASP A 9 12.36 11.11 12.26
C ASP A 9 11.75 10.73 10.91
N VAL A 10 11.46 9.45 10.72
CA VAL A 10 10.74 8.97 9.53
C VAL A 10 9.34 9.58 9.47
N ILE A 11 8.57 9.55 10.57
CA ILE A 11 7.20 10.12 10.55
C ILE A 11 7.25 11.63 10.33
N ARG A 12 8.19 12.34 10.94
CA ARG A 12 8.37 13.79 10.72
C ARG A 12 8.66 14.10 9.26
N LYS A 13 9.59 13.36 8.64
CA LYS A 13 9.93 13.50 7.22
C LYS A 13 8.72 13.21 6.33
N VAL A 14 8.00 12.11 6.58
CA VAL A 14 6.78 11.75 5.84
C VAL A 14 5.73 12.87 5.94
N ALA A 15 5.48 13.40 7.13
CA ALA A 15 4.50 14.47 7.33
C ALA A 15 4.89 15.76 6.59
N SER A 16 6.16 16.16 6.66
CA SER A 16 6.68 17.34 5.95
C SER A 16 6.57 17.18 4.42
N GLU A 17 6.94 16.03 3.89
CA GLU A 17 6.85 15.75 2.46
C GLU A 17 5.40 15.73 1.97
N ILE A 18 4.50 15.08 2.71
CA ILE A 18 3.07 15.06 2.36
C ILE A 18 2.50 16.47 2.42
N ALA A 19 2.84 17.28 3.43
CA ALA A 19 2.39 18.67 3.51
C ALA A 19 2.74 19.47 2.24
N ASN A 20 3.94 19.27 1.68
CA ASN A 20 4.34 19.89 0.42
C ASN A 20 3.56 19.33 -0.79
N LEU A 21 3.30 18.02 -0.80
CA LEU A 21 2.58 17.37 -1.90
C LEU A 21 1.10 17.76 -1.98
N LEU A 22 0.46 18.07 -0.84
CA LEU A 22 -0.96 18.46 -0.80
C LEU A 22 -1.28 19.72 -1.60
N GLN A 23 -0.29 20.55 -1.93
CA GLN A 23 -0.46 21.69 -2.82
C GLN A 23 -0.89 21.29 -4.23
N ASN A 24 -0.52 20.08 -4.69
CA ASN A 24 -0.73 19.62 -6.06
C ASN A 24 -1.41 18.24 -6.15
N TYR A 25 -1.51 17.51 -5.05
CA TYR A 25 -1.98 16.13 -5.04
C TYR A 25 -2.97 15.86 -3.91
N ARG A 26 -3.96 15.02 -4.18
CA ARG A 26 -4.74 14.34 -3.14
C ARG A 26 -3.95 13.14 -2.67
N VAL A 27 -3.68 13.07 -1.38
CA VAL A 27 -2.82 12.03 -0.79
C VAL A 27 -3.64 11.12 0.11
N VAL A 28 -3.34 9.84 0.05
CA VAL A 28 -3.76 8.83 1.04
C VAL A 28 -2.49 8.18 1.58
N LEU A 29 -2.32 8.18 2.89
CA LEU A 29 -1.19 7.53 3.54
C LEU A 29 -1.64 6.18 4.10
N VAL A 30 -1.10 5.07 3.58
CA VAL A 30 -1.28 3.74 4.19
C VAL A 30 -0.09 3.48 5.11
N SER A 31 -0.35 3.31 6.40
CA SER A 31 0.69 3.25 7.42
C SER A 31 0.68 1.92 8.16
N SER A 32 1.87 1.34 8.29
CA SER A 32 2.14 0.22 9.19
C SER A 32 2.62 0.72 10.57
N GLY A 33 2.75 -0.21 11.52
CA GLY A 33 3.39 0.08 12.80
C GLY A 33 2.47 -0.02 14.02
N ALA A 34 1.17 -0.23 13.85
CA ALA A 34 0.23 -0.34 14.96
C ALA A 34 0.63 -1.44 15.96
N VAL A 35 0.87 -2.67 15.48
CA VAL A 35 1.32 -3.78 16.35
C VAL A 35 2.64 -3.43 17.05
N GLY A 36 3.61 -2.88 16.32
CA GLY A 36 4.91 -2.47 16.87
C GLY A 36 4.76 -1.44 17.99
N SER A 37 3.89 -0.45 17.80
CA SER A 37 3.63 0.62 18.77
C SER A 37 2.96 0.16 20.04
N GLY A 38 2.19 -0.93 19.99
CA GLY A 38 1.44 -1.44 21.12
C GLY A 38 2.04 -2.65 21.82
N LYS A 39 2.95 -3.41 21.16
CA LYS A 39 3.46 -4.69 21.70
C LYS A 39 4.11 -4.57 23.08
N LEU A 40 4.75 -3.45 23.38
CA LEU A 40 5.38 -3.19 24.68
C LEU A 40 4.38 -3.07 25.85
N HIS A 41 3.10 -2.89 25.54
CA HIS A 41 2.03 -2.85 26.55
C HIS A 41 1.38 -4.22 26.80
N ILE A 42 1.76 -5.24 26.04
CA ILE A 42 1.27 -6.60 26.21
C ILE A 42 2.28 -7.38 27.05
N LYS A 43 1.88 -7.78 28.25
CA LYS A 43 2.73 -8.55 29.15
C LYS A 43 3.11 -9.88 28.52
N ASN A 44 4.40 -10.22 28.57
CA ASN A 44 4.94 -11.47 28.04
C ASN A 44 4.56 -11.73 26.54
N TYR A 45 4.57 -10.69 25.71
CA TYR A 45 4.20 -10.76 24.29
C TYR A 45 4.97 -11.87 23.54
N LYS A 46 4.23 -12.84 23.02
CA LYS A 46 4.74 -14.00 22.23
C LYS A 46 4.39 -13.89 20.74
N GLY A 47 3.60 -12.90 20.34
CA GLY A 47 3.19 -12.68 18.96
C GLY A 47 2.04 -13.57 18.48
N THR A 48 1.26 -14.16 19.42
CA THR A 48 0.02 -14.85 19.05
C THR A 48 -0.96 -13.92 18.36
N LEU A 49 -1.92 -14.47 17.62
CA LEU A 49 -2.91 -13.66 16.89
C LEU A 49 -3.65 -12.70 17.84
N THR A 50 -4.10 -13.19 18.98
CA THR A 50 -4.82 -12.38 19.98
C THR A 50 -3.93 -11.26 20.54
N GLU A 51 -2.67 -11.55 20.85
CA GLU A 51 -1.72 -10.55 21.32
C GLU A 51 -1.40 -9.50 20.27
N ARG A 52 -1.29 -9.90 19.00
CA ARG A 52 -1.11 -8.96 17.88
C ARG A 52 -2.30 -8.05 17.71
N LYS A 53 -3.53 -8.59 17.80
CA LYS A 53 -4.78 -7.80 17.78
C LYS A 53 -4.83 -6.80 18.94
N ALA A 54 -4.55 -7.25 20.17
CA ALA A 54 -4.48 -6.38 21.33
C ALA A 54 -3.40 -5.30 21.20
N ALA A 55 -2.21 -5.67 20.71
CA ALA A 55 -1.14 -4.72 20.45
C ALA A 55 -1.54 -3.68 19.38
N ALA A 56 -2.18 -4.09 18.29
CA ALA A 56 -2.67 -3.17 17.28
C ALA A 56 -3.71 -2.18 17.83
N ALA A 57 -4.64 -2.67 18.67
CA ALA A 57 -5.66 -1.83 19.30
C ALA A 57 -5.05 -0.75 20.21
N VAL A 58 -3.98 -1.07 20.94
CA VAL A 58 -3.23 -0.09 21.76
C VAL A 58 -2.36 0.82 20.88
N GLY A 59 -1.80 0.29 19.80
CA GLY A 59 -0.83 0.99 18.98
C GLY A 59 -1.45 1.96 17.97
N ASN A 60 -2.64 1.66 17.42
CA ASN A 60 -3.29 2.52 16.45
C ASN A 60 -3.54 3.95 16.96
N PRO A 61 -4.13 4.18 18.17
CA PRO A 61 -4.27 5.53 18.70
C PRO A 61 -2.94 6.28 18.86
N LYS A 62 -1.88 5.58 19.29
CA LYS A 62 -0.54 6.17 19.41
C LYS A 62 0.04 6.59 18.07
N LEU A 63 -0.13 5.74 17.06
CA LEU A 63 0.32 6.02 15.70
C LEU A 63 -0.36 7.27 15.14
N ILE A 64 -1.68 7.37 15.27
CA ILE A 64 -2.45 8.54 14.84
C ILE A 64 -2.06 9.79 15.62
N GLN A 65 -1.87 9.69 16.94
CA GLN A 65 -1.39 10.81 17.74
C GLN A 65 -0.05 11.35 17.26
N LEU A 66 0.89 10.47 16.88
CA LEU A 66 2.18 10.88 16.32
C LEU A 66 2.02 11.58 14.98
N TYR A 67 1.21 11.04 14.08
CA TYR A 67 0.92 11.74 12.82
C TYR A 67 0.28 13.11 13.07
N GLN A 68 -0.72 13.20 13.95
CA GLN A 68 -1.33 14.49 14.30
C GLN A 68 -0.28 15.48 14.83
N GLN A 69 0.64 15.02 15.68
CA GLN A 69 1.72 15.86 16.21
C GLN A 69 2.63 16.41 15.09
N TYR A 70 3.00 15.58 14.10
CA TYR A 70 3.91 16.00 13.03
C TYR A 70 3.23 16.74 11.87
N PHE A 71 1.92 16.59 11.67
CA PHE A 71 1.13 17.39 10.74
C PHE A 71 0.66 18.73 11.33
N SER A 72 0.57 18.85 12.64
CA SER A 72 0.12 20.07 13.35
C SER A 72 0.90 21.34 12.98
N PRO A 73 2.24 21.33 12.81
CA PRO A 73 2.99 22.52 12.38
C PRO A 73 2.57 23.09 11.03
N PHE A 74 1.94 22.26 10.19
CA PHE A 74 1.43 22.64 8.86
C PHE A 74 -0.06 23.01 8.89
N ASN A 75 -0.72 22.97 10.05
CA ASN A 75 -2.17 23.12 10.21
C ASN A 75 -2.99 22.10 9.41
N ILE A 76 -2.46 20.89 9.21
CA ILE A 76 -3.11 19.82 8.47
C ILE A 76 -3.70 18.81 9.46
N PRO A 77 -5.02 18.65 9.52
CA PRO A 77 -5.66 17.63 10.32
C PRO A 77 -5.45 16.24 9.67
N VAL A 78 -5.41 15.19 10.48
CA VAL A 78 -5.35 13.81 10.01
C VAL A 78 -6.59 13.04 10.43
N ALA A 79 -7.05 12.13 9.58
CA ALA A 79 -8.16 11.23 9.88
C ALA A 79 -7.66 9.78 9.89
N GLN A 80 -8.04 9.02 10.94
CA GLN A 80 -7.82 7.58 10.95
C GLN A 80 -8.90 6.87 10.12
N ALA A 81 -8.48 6.00 9.20
CA ALA A 81 -9.37 5.11 8.46
C ALA A 81 -8.91 3.67 8.65
N LEU A 82 -9.66 2.88 9.45
CA LEU A 82 -9.40 1.45 9.62
C LEU A 82 -10.24 0.66 8.63
N CYS A 83 -9.56 -0.03 7.71
CA CYS A 83 -10.19 -0.76 6.62
C CYS A 83 -10.12 -2.26 6.83
N GLU A 84 -11.13 -2.95 6.30
CA GLU A 84 -11.18 -4.39 6.17
C GLU A 84 -11.45 -4.74 4.70
N ARG A 85 -11.13 -5.96 4.29
CA ARG A 85 -11.29 -6.40 2.90
C ARG A 85 -12.73 -6.26 2.39
N HIS A 86 -13.73 -6.44 3.25
CA HIS A 86 -15.14 -6.33 2.86
C HIS A 86 -15.54 -4.91 2.44
N HIS A 87 -14.86 -3.87 2.92
CA HIS A 87 -15.07 -2.49 2.46
C HIS A 87 -14.77 -2.33 0.97
N PHE A 88 -13.86 -3.16 0.43
CA PHE A 88 -13.51 -3.15 -1.00
C PHE A 88 -14.32 -4.15 -1.84
N SER A 89 -14.91 -5.17 -1.24
CA SER A 89 -15.73 -6.17 -1.95
C SER A 89 -17.23 -5.84 -1.98
N SER A 90 -17.73 -5.09 -0.99
CA SER A 90 -19.10 -4.61 -0.95
C SER A 90 -19.25 -3.26 -1.64
N ARG A 91 -20.06 -3.22 -2.72
CA ARG A 91 -20.25 -1.97 -3.49
C ARG A 91 -20.78 -0.82 -2.64
N SER A 92 -21.75 -1.07 -1.76
CA SER A 92 -22.36 -0.02 -0.92
C SER A 92 -21.35 0.56 0.06
N GLN A 93 -20.57 -0.30 0.74
CA GLN A 93 -19.54 0.13 1.68
C GLN A 93 -18.40 0.84 0.97
N PHE A 94 -18.00 0.37 -0.22
CA PHE A 94 -16.97 1.02 -1.01
C PHE A 94 -17.39 2.44 -1.46
N LEU A 95 -18.65 2.65 -1.86
CA LEU A 95 -19.14 3.97 -2.22
C LEU A 95 -19.17 4.91 -1.00
N GLN A 96 -19.63 4.43 0.18
CA GLN A 96 -19.57 5.21 1.41
C GLN A 96 -18.14 5.60 1.78
N LEU A 97 -17.18 4.67 1.61
CA LEU A 97 -15.77 4.95 1.81
C LEU A 97 -15.29 6.07 0.88
N LYS A 98 -15.65 6.01 -0.41
CA LYS A 98 -15.30 7.05 -1.40
C LYS A 98 -15.87 8.42 -1.03
N ASP A 99 -17.13 8.48 -0.63
CA ASP A 99 -17.78 9.74 -0.26
C ASP A 99 -17.12 10.35 0.99
N THR A 100 -16.75 9.51 1.97
CA THR A 100 -16.02 9.95 3.17
C THR A 100 -14.63 10.51 2.81
N PHE A 101 -13.89 9.84 1.93
CA PHE A 101 -12.57 10.32 1.50
C PHE A 101 -12.66 11.58 0.65
N ALA A 102 -13.71 11.73 -0.16
CA ALA A 102 -13.95 12.99 -0.87
C ALA A 102 -14.14 14.15 0.13
N CYS A 103 -14.92 13.94 1.18
CA CYS A 103 -15.09 14.91 2.26
C CYS A 103 -13.76 15.24 2.98
N PHE A 104 -12.87 14.26 3.21
CA PHE A 104 -11.55 14.54 3.76
C PHE A 104 -10.76 15.48 2.88
N TRP A 105 -10.67 15.22 1.59
CA TRP A 105 -9.90 16.06 0.66
C TRP A 105 -10.51 17.45 0.46
N GLU A 106 -11.84 17.58 0.51
CA GLU A 106 -12.54 18.88 0.45
C GLU A 106 -12.24 19.76 1.68
N ASN A 107 -11.79 19.16 2.79
CA ASN A 107 -11.46 19.85 4.04
C ASN A 107 -9.96 19.79 4.38
N ASP A 108 -9.10 19.51 3.40
CA ASP A 108 -7.64 19.43 3.55
C ASP A 108 -7.18 18.44 4.65
N ILE A 109 -7.98 17.40 4.89
CA ILE A 109 -7.69 16.35 5.87
C ILE A 109 -6.89 15.24 5.20
N VAL A 110 -5.78 14.82 5.80
CA VAL A 110 -4.99 13.67 5.34
C VAL A 110 -5.53 12.37 5.92
N PRO A 111 -6.11 11.47 5.10
CA PRO A 111 -6.51 10.16 5.57
C PRO A 111 -5.29 9.25 5.79
N ILE A 112 -5.19 8.70 6.99
CA ILE A 112 -4.18 7.71 7.37
C ILE A 112 -4.89 6.36 7.53
N VAL A 113 -4.60 5.48 6.58
CA VAL A 113 -5.27 4.19 6.44
C VAL A 113 -4.42 3.08 7.06
N ASN A 114 -5.07 2.17 7.75
CA ASN A 114 -4.48 0.92 8.23
C ASN A 114 -5.53 -0.20 8.20
N GLU A 115 -5.09 -1.45 8.37
CA GLU A 115 -6.00 -2.56 8.58
C GLU A 115 -6.70 -2.44 9.93
N ASN A 116 -7.98 -2.86 10.00
CA ASN A 116 -8.70 -3.04 11.25
C ASN A 116 -8.30 -4.39 11.89
N ASP A 117 -7.09 -4.45 12.41
CA ASP A 117 -6.51 -5.67 12.99
C ASP A 117 -7.35 -6.29 14.12
N LEU A 118 -8.16 -5.49 14.84
CA LEU A 118 -8.93 -5.95 16.00
C LEU A 118 -9.97 -7.00 15.61
N VAL A 119 -10.68 -6.78 14.51
CA VAL A 119 -11.83 -7.60 14.09
C VAL A 119 -11.56 -8.42 12.85
N SER A 120 -10.50 -8.15 12.08
CA SER A 120 -10.21 -8.88 10.85
C SER A 120 -10.03 -10.38 11.13
N ASN A 121 -10.78 -11.20 10.37
CA ASN A 121 -10.65 -12.65 10.40
C ASN A 121 -9.42 -13.08 9.58
N VAL A 122 -8.76 -14.17 9.97
CA VAL A 122 -7.56 -14.69 9.29
C VAL A 122 -7.80 -14.91 7.80
N GLU A 123 -8.99 -15.35 7.42
CA GLU A 123 -9.38 -15.64 6.02
C GLU A 123 -9.64 -14.38 5.18
N LEU A 124 -9.97 -13.26 5.84
CA LEU A 124 -10.33 -11.99 5.19
C LEU A 124 -9.29 -10.90 5.45
N LYS A 125 -8.19 -11.25 6.10
CA LYS A 125 -7.09 -10.34 6.38
C LYS A 125 -6.37 -9.96 5.08
N PHE A 126 -5.89 -8.71 4.99
CA PHE A 126 -4.93 -8.35 3.96
C PHE A 126 -3.62 -9.13 4.18
N SER A 127 -2.93 -9.49 3.10
CA SER A 127 -1.63 -10.14 3.20
C SER A 127 -0.61 -9.24 3.88
N ASP A 128 -0.66 -7.96 3.53
CA ASP A 128 0.14 -6.87 4.10
C ASP A 128 -0.45 -5.50 3.70
N ASN A 129 0.18 -4.42 4.15
CA ASN A 129 -0.24 -3.07 3.80
C ASN A 129 0.03 -2.69 2.33
N ASP A 130 0.85 -3.45 1.60
CA ASP A 130 1.05 -3.23 0.16
C ASP A 130 -0.23 -3.62 -0.61
N GLU A 131 -0.92 -4.70 -0.18
CA GLU A 131 -2.23 -5.05 -0.70
C GLU A 131 -3.26 -3.95 -0.42
N LEU A 132 -3.36 -3.52 0.84
CA LEU A 132 -4.30 -2.46 1.23
C LEU A 132 -4.04 -1.18 0.43
N ALA A 133 -2.77 -0.75 0.31
CA ALA A 133 -2.40 0.42 -0.48
C ALA A 133 -2.76 0.28 -1.97
N THR A 134 -2.61 -0.92 -2.52
CA THR A 134 -2.99 -1.20 -3.91
C THR A 134 -4.51 -1.14 -4.10
N LEU A 135 -5.30 -1.70 -3.17
CA LEU A 135 -6.75 -1.62 -3.23
C LEU A 135 -7.25 -0.18 -3.08
N MET A 136 -6.61 0.60 -2.21
CA MET A 136 -6.87 2.05 -2.11
C MET A 136 -6.55 2.74 -3.44
N ALA A 137 -5.36 2.54 -4.00
CA ALA A 137 -4.95 3.17 -5.25
C ALA A 137 -5.91 2.82 -6.41
N VAL A 138 -6.26 1.55 -6.57
CA VAL A 138 -7.20 1.11 -7.62
C VAL A 138 -8.60 1.63 -7.37
N GLY A 139 -9.07 1.55 -6.14
CA GLY A 139 -10.43 1.96 -5.77
C GLY A 139 -10.68 3.45 -5.94
N PHE A 140 -9.68 4.26 -5.65
CA PHE A 140 -9.75 5.73 -5.77
C PHE A 140 -9.20 6.25 -7.08
N ASP A 141 -8.84 5.35 -8.03
CA ASP A 141 -8.32 5.69 -9.36
C ASP A 141 -7.09 6.63 -9.28
N ALA A 142 -6.15 6.26 -8.42
CA ALA A 142 -4.93 7.03 -8.21
C ALA A 142 -4.03 7.01 -9.45
N ASP A 143 -3.36 8.13 -9.74
CA ASP A 143 -2.37 8.22 -10.82
C ASP A 143 -1.08 7.48 -10.47
N THR A 144 -0.70 7.52 -9.19
CA THR A 144 0.56 6.96 -8.72
C THR A 144 0.41 6.33 -7.35
N LEU A 145 0.99 5.14 -7.18
CA LEU A 145 1.18 4.45 -5.91
C LEU A 145 2.66 4.43 -5.58
N ILE A 146 3.04 4.94 -4.40
CA ILE A 146 4.42 4.86 -3.90
C ILE A 146 4.45 3.82 -2.78
N ILE A 147 5.26 2.78 -2.94
CA ILE A 147 5.49 1.72 -1.96
C ILE A 147 6.88 1.92 -1.35
N CYS A 148 6.91 2.17 -0.05
CA CYS A 148 8.18 2.39 0.66
C CYS A 148 8.88 1.06 0.98
N THR A 149 10.21 1.07 0.85
CA THR A 149 11.06 -0.08 1.16
C THR A 149 12.35 0.37 1.85
N SER A 150 12.92 -0.50 2.69
CA SER A 150 14.21 -0.26 3.35
C SER A 150 15.42 -0.43 2.41
N VAL A 151 15.24 -1.13 1.29
CA VAL A 151 16.33 -1.42 0.33
C VAL A 151 16.45 -0.39 -0.79
N GLY A 152 15.63 0.66 -0.77
CA GLY A 152 15.75 1.79 -1.69
C GLY A 152 15.08 1.62 -3.05
N GLY A 153 14.78 0.41 -3.51
CA GLY A 153 14.16 0.14 -4.80
C GLY A 153 14.14 -1.36 -5.12
N PHE A 154 13.75 -1.69 -6.34
CA PHE A 154 13.83 -3.03 -6.86
C PHE A 154 15.21 -3.28 -7.50
N MET A 155 15.87 -4.37 -7.12
CA MET A 155 17.24 -4.69 -7.50
C MET A 155 17.31 -5.85 -8.48
N ASP A 156 18.32 -5.83 -9.34
CA ASP A 156 18.73 -6.96 -10.18
C ASP A 156 19.60 -7.98 -9.38
N ASP A 157 20.08 -9.02 -10.08
CA ASP A 157 20.95 -10.06 -9.51
C ASP A 157 22.31 -9.52 -9.04
N ASN A 158 22.72 -8.32 -9.47
CA ASN A 158 23.96 -7.63 -9.06
C ASN A 158 23.73 -6.68 -7.89
N ASN A 159 22.56 -6.68 -7.26
CA ASN A 159 22.13 -5.73 -6.24
C ASN A 159 22.13 -4.25 -6.71
N GLN A 160 21.96 -4.01 -8.00
CA GLN A 160 21.80 -2.67 -8.55
C GLN A 160 20.30 -2.34 -8.69
N ILE A 161 19.92 -1.14 -8.24
CA ILE A 161 18.54 -0.67 -8.39
C ILE A 161 18.22 -0.50 -9.87
N ILE A 162 17.15 -1.13 -10.32
CA ILE A 162 16.60 -0.97 -11.66
C ILE A 162 15.75 0.30 -11.67
N PRO A 163 16.15 1.39 -12.33
CA PRO A 163 15.42 2.65 -12.22
C PRO A 163 14.05 2.62 -12.89
N LEU A 164 13.88 1.82 -13.95
CA LEU A 164 12.64 1.77 -14.73
C LEU A 164 12.30 0.35 -15.17
N VAL A 165 11.08 -0.08 -14.85
CA VAL A 165 10.49 -1.35 -15.29
C VAL A 165 9.28 -1.05 -16.18
N LYS A 166 9.36 -1.42 -17.46
CA LYS A 166 8.26 -1.19 -18.41
C LYS A 166 7.08 -2.14 -18.16
N LYS A 167 7.34 -3.37 -17.74
CA LYS A 167 6.32 -4.38 -17.46
C LYS A 167 6.84 -5.40 -16.46
N VAL A 168 6.00 -5.81 -15.52
CA VAL A 168 6.32 -6.91 -14.57
C VAL A 168 6.04 -8.24 -15.27
N ASP A 169 7.04 -8.79 -15.93
CA ASP A 169 7.01 -10.08 -16.63
C ASP A 169 7.75 -11.18 -15.86
N SER A 170 7.95 -12.33 -16.49
CA SER A 170 8.66 -13.47 -15.89
C SER A 170 10.12 -13.18 -15.58
N THR A 171 10.79 -12.32 -16.35
CA THR A 171 12.18 -11.91 -16.13
C THR A 171 12.29 -11.10 -14.84
N ILE A 172 11.45 -10.08 -14.67
CA ILE A 172 11.38 -9.25 -13.47
C ILE A 172 11.04 -10.11 -12.24
N LEU A 173 10.08 -11.03 -12.36
CA LEU A 173 9.75 -11.96 -11.27
C LEU A 173 10.88 -12.96 -10.97
N GLY A 174 11.76 -13.24 -11.93
CA GLY A 174 12.93 -14.08 -11.78
C GLY A 174 13.93 -13.53 -10.78
N PHE A 175 14.21 -12.23 -10.79
CA PHE A 175 15.16 -11.58 -9.88
C PHE A 175 14.83 -11.77 -8.40
N VAL A 176 13.55 -11.93 -8.04
CA VAL A 176 13.16 -12.19 -6.64
C VAL A 176 13.42 -13.63 -6.23
N LYS A 177 13.38 -14.59 -7.16
CA LYS A 177 13.60 -16.02 -6.87
C LYS A 177 15.06 -16.36 -6.66
N THR A 178 15.97 -15.62 -7.29
CA THR A 178 17.43 -15.85 -7.24
C THR A 178 18.10 -15.15 -6.06
N GLY A 179 17.47 -14.13 -5.51
CA GLY A 179 18.01 -13.34 -4.38
C GLY A 179 18.12 -14.15 -3.10
N LYS A 180 19.34 -14.50 -2.68
CA LYS A 180 19.67 -15.23 -1.45
C LYS A 180 19.49 -14.42 -0.14
N SER A 181 18.85 -13.25 -0.16
CA SER A 181 18.71 -12.42 1.04
C SER A 181 17.58 -12.95 1.94
N THR A 182 17.94 -13.47 3.08
CA THR A 182 17.03 -13.97 4.13
C THR A 182 16.18 -12.87 4.79
N LEU A 183 16.46 -11.61 4.53
CA LEU A 183 15.86 -10.45 5.22
C LEU A 183 14.80 -9.67 4.44
N GLY A 184 14.28 -10.17 3.33
CA GLY A 184 13.29 -9.37 2.58
C GLY A 184 12.59 -10.06 1.41
N LEU A 185 12.87 -11.32 1.14
CA LEU A 185 12.34 -12.04 -0.03
C LEU A 185 10.80 -12.12 -0.04
N GLY A 186 10.17 -12.36 1.10
CA GLY A 186 8.71 -12.38 1.22
C GLY A 186 8.10 -11.01 0.93
N GLY A 187 8.70 -9.96 1.46
CA GLY A 187 8.21 -8.59 1.28
C GLY A 187 8.33 -8.09 -0.17
N MET A 188 9.40 -8.38 -0.90
CA MET A 188 9.55 -7.95 -2.29
C MET A 188 8.66 -8.74 -3.24
N THR A 189 8.44 -10.04 -2.98
CA THR A 189 7.47 -10.86 -3.75
C THR A 189 6.07 -10.28 -3.65
N SER A 190 5.63 -9.91 -2.44
CA SER A 190 4.36 -9.24 -2.20
C SER A 190 4.28 -7.92 -2.95
N LYS A 191 5.28 -7.05 -2.79
CA LYS A 191 5.36 -5.76 -3.49
C LYS A 191 5.23 -5.91 -5.01
N LEU A 192 5.94 -6.85 -5.62
CA LEU A 192 5.85 -7.09 -7.06
C LEU A 192 4.49 -7.65 -7.50
N THR A 193 3.86 -8.50 -6.66
CA THR A 193 2.52 -9.02 -6.94
C THR A 193 1.51 -7.87 -7.04
N PHE A 194 1.51 -6.98 -6.06
CA PHE A 194 0.60 -5.85 -6.03
C PHE A 194 1.00 -4.75 -7.02
N THR A 195 2.28 -4.55 -7.26
CA THR A 195 2.79 -3.69 -8.36
C THR A 195 2.27 -4.16 -9.71
N ARG A 196 2.32 -5.47 -9.99
CA ARG A 196 1.80 -6.05 -11.23
C ARG A 196 0.30 -5.81 -11.36
N LEU A 197 -0.47 -5.99 -10.29
CA LEU A 197 -1.90 -5.70 -10.27
C LEU A 197 -2.17 -4.23 -10.58
N ALA A 198 -1.58 -3.31 -9.81
CA ALA A 198 -1.77 -1.87 -9.98
C ALA A 198 -1.40 -1.39 -11.38
N THR A 199 -0.21 -1.79 -11.90
CA THR A 199 0.23 -1.40 -13.23
C THR A 199 -0.66 -1.96 -14.33
N SER A 200 -1.17 -3.19 -14.19
CA SER A 200 -2.11 -3.77 -15.16
C SER A 200 -3.46 -3.02 -15.22
N LEU A 201 -3.79 -2.30 -14.17
CA LEU A 201 -5.00 -1.47 -14.06
C LEU A 201 -4.75 0.01 -14.40
N GLY A 202 -3.56 0.34 -14.90
CA GLY A 202 -3.22 1.66 -15.41
C GLY A 202 -2.63 2.62 -14.37
N ILE A 203 -2.17 2.14 -13.22
CA ILE A 203 -1.56 2.95 -12.17
C ILE A 203 -0.04 2.87 -12.28
N LYS A 204 0.64 4.02 -12.24
CA LYS A 204 2.09 4.08 -12.10
C LYS A 204 2.46 3.65 -10.66
N VAL A 205 3.42 2.72 -10.52
CA VAL A 205 3.91 2.32 -9.20
C VAL A 205 5.38 2.70 -9.06
N ILE A 206 5.75 3.21 -7.90
CA ILE A 206 7.14 3.50 -7.55
C ILE A 206 7.47 2.73 -6.27
N ILE A 207 8.52 1.91 -6.30
CA ILE A 207 9.07 1.28 -5.10
C ILE A 207 10.33 2.06 -4.73
N GLY A 208 10.31 2.76 -3.60
CA GLY A 208 11.41 3.67 -3.21
C GLY A 208 11.75 3.67 -1.73
N GLY A 209 12.93 4.16 -1.40
CA GLY A 209 13.40 4.29 -0.01
C GLY A 209 12.99 5.63 0.61
N LEU A 210 13.17 5.73 1.94
CA LEU A 210 12.95 6.95 2.72
C LEU A 210 14.25 7.62 3.16
N ASN A 211 15.38 7.27 2.51
CA ASN A 211 16.72 7.70 2.95
C ASN A 211 17.10 9.11 2.47
N SER A 212 16.49 9.63 1.39
CA SER A 212 16.73 11.00 0.94
C SER A 212 15.98 12.02 1.81
N ASP A 213 16.33 13.30 1.67
CA ASP A 213 15.63 14.37 2.38
C ASP A 213 14.22 14.62 1.85
N THR A 214 14.03 14.37 0.56
CA THR A 214 12.75 14.54 -0.15
C THR A 214 12.31 13.24 -0.86
N PRO A 215 12.07 12.13 -0.10
CA PRO A 215 11.93 10.81 -0.68
C PRO A 215 10.75 10.68 -1.66
N PHE A 216 9.64 11.34 -1.41
CA PHE A 216 8.48 11.26 -2.30
C PHE A 216 8.62 12.16 -3.53
N ALA A 217 9.13 13.37 -3.37
CA ALA A 217 9.43 14.26 -4.49
C ALA A 217 10.49 13.64 -5.41
N ASP A 218 11.53 13.03 -4.84
CA ASP A 218 12.57 12.30 -5.58
C ASP A 218 11.98 11.07 -6.30
N ALA A 219 11.07 10.34 -5.66
CA ALA A 219 10.38 9.22 -6.29
C ALA A 219 9.54 9.68 -7.48
N LEU A 220 8.74 10.73 -7.32
CA LEU A 220 7.90 11.28 -8.38
C LEU A 220 8.69 11.78 -9.58
N THR A 221 9.92 12.29 -9.35
CA THR A 221 10.83 12.78 -10.39
C THR A 221 11.80 11.71 -10.93
N GLY A 222 11.71 10.47 -10.44
CA GLY A 222 12.55 9.34 -10.89
C GLY A 222 13.97 9.34 -10.32
N LYS A 223 14.25 10.15 -9.30
CA LYS A 223 15.56 10.22 -8.62
C LYS A 223 15.71 9.19 -7.49
N ASN A 224 14.59 8.61 -7.03
CA ASN A 224 14.56 7.64 -5.93
C ASN A 224 13.75 6.41 -6.34
N GLY A 225 14.37 5.23 -6.19
CA GLY A 225 13.68 3.95 -6.34
C GLY A 225 13.54 3.45 -7.78
N THR A 226 12.55 2.59 -7.95
CA THR A 226 12.19 1.93 -9.20
C THR A 226 10.81 2.38 -9.65
N THR A 227 10.72 2.95 -10.83
CA THR A 227 9.43 3.27 -11.47
C THR A 227 8.92 2.11 -12.31
N PHE A 228 7.71 1.67 -12.07
CA PHE A 228 6.98 0.68 -12.86
C PHE A 228 5.90 1.40 -13.68
N LEU A 229 5.99 1.27 -15.01
CA LEU A 229 5.08 1.98 -15.91
C LEU A 229 3.68 1.36 -15.89
N PRO A 230 2.63 2.20 -15.92
CA PRO A 230 1.26 1.73 -16.11
C PRO A 230 1.13 1.03 -17.46
N GLN A 231 0.35 -0.05 -17.48
CA GLN A 231 -0.01 -0.70 -18.74
C GLN A 231 -1.30 -0.05 -19.29
N PRO A 232 -1.46 0.03 -20.61
CA PRO A 232 -2.71 0.51 -21.19
C PRO A 232 -3.89 -0.32 -20.67
N SER A 233 -4.87 0.34 -20.08
CA SER A 233 -6.06 -0.31 -19.55
C SER A 233 -7.32 0.41 -20.03
N ASN A 234 -8.18 -0.29 -20.76
CA ASN A 234 -9.49 0.21 -21.18
C ASN A 234 -10.60 -0.11 -20.16
N LEU A 235 -10.23 -0.59 -18.97
CA LEU A 235 -11.18 -0.94 -17.94
C LEU A 235 -11.76 0.32 -17.30
N LYS A 236 -13.10 0.36 -17.19
CA LYS A 236 -13.79 1.41 -16.45
C LYS A 236 -13.58 1.21 -14.93
N ALA A 237 -13.75 2.26 -14.14
CA ALA A 237 -13.56 2.23 -12.68
C ALA A 237 -14.27 1.05 -12.00
N ARG A 238 -15.52 0.72 -12.42
CA ARG A 238 -16.25 -0.45 -11.91
C ARG A 238 -15.55 -1.78 -12.22
N GLN A 239 -14.97 -1.92 -13.41
CA GLN A 239 -14.27 -3.14 -13.82
C GLN A 239 -12.93 -3.27 -13.07
N LYS A 240 -12.20 -2.16 -12.89
CA LYS A 240 -10.98 -2.11 -12.07
C LYS A 240 -11.29 -2.54 -10.63
N TRP A 241 -12.36 -1.98 -10.04
CA TRP A 241 -12.81 -2.36 -8.70
C TRP A 241 -13.15 -3.84 -8.59
N LEU A 242 -13.90 -4.42 -9.55
CA LEU A 242 -14.21 -5.86 -9.57
C LEU A 242 -12.95 -6.73 -9.70
N ALA A 243 -11.96 -6.29 -10.49
CA ALA A 243 -10.72 -7.03 -10.69
C ALA A 243 -9.80 -7.02 -9.46
N SER A 244 -9.87 -6.01 -8.60
CA SER A 244 -8.99 -5.84 -7.44
C SER A 244 -9.67 -6.16 -6.10
N GLY A 245 -10.94 -5.78 -5.93
CA GLY A 245 -11.64 -5.88 -4.65
C GLY A 245 -12.30 -7.24 -4.38
N SER A 246 -12.50 -8.08 -5.40
CA SER A 246 -13.13 -9.38 -5.22
C SER A 246 -12.16 -10.41 -4.66
N ILE A 247 -12.60 -11.15 -3.65
CA ILE A 247 -11.86 -12.30 -3.13
C ILE A 247 -11.99 -13.43 -4.14
N THR A 248 -10.85 -13.95 -4.63
CA THR A 248 -10.84 -15.11 -5.51
C THR A 248 -11.19 -16.36 -4.70
N LEU A 249 -12.37 -16.93 -4.93
CA LEU A 249 -12.85 -18.13 -4.24
C LEU A 249 -12.38 -19.43 -4.94
N GLY A 250 -11.79 -19.31 -6.14
CA GLY A 250 -11.31 -20.44 -6.91
C GLY A 250 -10.81 -20.04 -8.30
N SER A 251 -10.35 -21.01 -9.07
CA SER A 251 -9.94 -20.84 -10.46
C SER A 251 -10.65 -21.84 -11.35
N ILE A 252 -10.98 -21.40 -12.57
CA ILE A 252 -11.57 -22.28 -13.62
C ILE A 252 -10.56 -22.27 -14.77
N THR A 253 -10.10 -23.45 -15.16
CA THR A 253 -9.31 -23.61 -16.36
C THR A 253 -10.25 -23.75 -17.57
N VAL A 254 -10.06 -22.88 -18.55
CA VAL A 254 -10.86 -22.88 -19.79
C VAL A 254 -9.99 -23.24 -20.98
N ASP A 255 -10.58 -23.83 -22.01
CA ASP A 255 -9.92 -24.08 -23.28
C ASP A 255 -9.63 -22.79 -24.07
N LYS A 256 -8.83 -22.92 -25.15
CA LYS A 256 -8.44 -21.76 -25.98
C LYS A 256 -9.65 -21.06 -26.64
N GLY A 257 -10.71 -21.80 -26.97
CA GLY A 257 -11.93 -21.27 -27.59
C GLY A 257 -12.73 -20.42 -26.60
N ALA A 258 -12.96 -20.97 -25.39
CA ALA A 258 -13.63 -20.26 -24.32
C ALA A 258 -12.84 -19.03 -23.84
N ALA A 259 -11.50 -19.14 -23.72
CA ALA A 259 -10.63 -18.00 -23.41
C ALA A 259 -10.76 -16.87 -24.44
N LYS A 260 -10.77 -17.21 -25.75
CA LYS A 260 -10.95 -16.24 -26.82
C LYS A 260 -12.32 -15.58 -26.76
N ALA A 261 -13.40 -16.35 -26.52
CA ALA A 261 -14.75 -15.83 -26.39
C ALA A 261 -14.92 -14.88 -25.21
N LEU A 262 -14.32 -15.22 -24.05
CA LEU A 262 -14.30 -14.36 -22.86
C LEU A 262 -13.54 -13.04 -23.07
N LEU A 263 -12.40 -13.09 -23.75
CA LEU A 263 -11.59 -11.91 -24.06
C LEU A 263 -12.21 -10.99 -25.12
N GLN A 264 -13.06 -11.54 -26.00
CA GLN A 264 -13.75 -10.79 -27.05
C GLN A 264 -15.07 -10.15 -26.60
N ARG A 265 -15.66 -10.59 -25.47
CA ARG A 265 -16.83 -9.93 -24.88
C ARG A 265 -16.36 -8.66 -24.16
N LYS A 266 -16.48 -7.54 -24.86
CA LYS A 266 -16.31 -6.19 -24.31
C LYS A 266 -17.50 -5.78 -23.45
#